data_2b41c7bb3ff0f176f587a392b7231bde
#
_entry.id   2b41c7bb3ff0f176f587a392b7231bde
#
_cell.length_a   1.000
_cell.length_b   1.000
_cell.length_c   1.000
_cell.angle_alpha   90.00
_cell.angle_beta   90.00
_cell.angle_gamma   90.00
#
_symmetry.space_group_name_H-M   'P 1'
#
loop_
_entity.id
_entity.type
_entity.pdbx_description
1 polymer ?
#
loop_
_entity_poly.entity_id
_entity_poly.type
_entity_poly.pdbx_seq_one_letter_code
_entity_poly.pdbx_strand_id
1 'polypeptide(L)'
;MALYRPILEPLGLTHPQYLVMLALWEENPRTLRSLADALRLEPATLSPLVKRLEVTGYLRREKSTIDERALQVTLTEAGRELRRIAETIPERVARTLDMSSASLVELRDTLNAVIRATEAAGVPAPR
;
A
#
# COMPACT_ATOMS: atom_id res chain seq x y z
N MET A 1 11.73 -1.47 -6.20
CA MET A 1 11.68 -2.63 -7.10
C MET A 1 11.59 -2.17 -8.55
N ALA A 2 12.57 -2.58 -9.35
CA ALA A 2 12.68 -2.13 -10.74
C ALA A 2 11.47 -2.51 -11.61
N LEU A 3 10.81 -3.64 -11.31
CA LEU A 3 9.64 -4.11 -12.05
C LEU A 3 8.45 -3.16 -11.95
N TYR A 4 8.22 -2.58 -10.77
CA TYR A 4 7.07 -1.70 -10.54
C TYR A 4 7.33 -0.26 -10.95
N ARG A 5 8.58 0.17 -11.01
CA ARG A 5 8.91 1.56 -11.28
C ARG A 5 8.29 2.10 -12.58
N PRO A 6 8.40 1.43 -13.74
CA PRO A 6 7.80 1.95 -14.97
C PRO A 6 6.26 2.05 -14.91
N ILE A 7 5.64 1.26 -14.03
CA ILE A 7 4.19 1.22 -13.87
C ILE A 7 3.73 2.31 -12.90
N LEU A 8 4.49 2.54 -11.83
CA LEU A 8 4.12 3.46 -10.75
C LEU A 8 4.54 4.91 -11.01
N GLU A 9 5.63 5.16 -11.73
CA GLU A 9 6.10 6.52 -12.02
C GLU A 9 5.05 7.41 -12.67
N PRO A 10 4.30 6.95 -13.69
CA PRO A 10 3.25 7.78 -14.29
C PRO A 10 2.14 8.14 -13.31
N LEU A 11 1.96 7.38 -12.24
CA LEU A 11 0.97 7.65 -11.21
C LEU A 11 1.51 8.60 -10.12
N GLY A 12 2.78 8.94 -10.17
CA GLY A 12 3.43 9.75 -9.14
C GLY A 12 3.70 8.99 -7.85
N LEU A 13 3.81 7.66 -7.94
CA LEU A 13 3.97 6.80 -6.78
C LEU A 13 5.31 6.09 -6.79
N THR A 14 5.93 6.00 -5.61
CA THR A 14 6.98 5.04 -5.34
C THR A 14 6.34 3.72 -4.89
N HIS A 15 7.12 2.64 -4.87
CA HIS A 15 6.62 1.34 -4.40
C HIS A 15 6.08 1.42 -2.95
N PRO A 16 6.79 2.02 -1.99
CA PRO A 16 6.25 2.18 -0.63
C PRO A 16 4.95 2.98 -0.58
N GLN A 17 4.85 4.04 -1.37
CA GLN A 17 3.62 4.84 -1.45
C GLN A 17 2.44 4.03 -2.00
N TYR A 18 2.71 3.18 -2.99
CA TYR A 18 1.70 2.28 -3.53
C TYR A 18 1.16 1.32 -2.45
N LEU A 19 2.04 0.80 -1.59
CA LEU A 19 1.62 -0.05 -0.48
C LEU A 19 0.70 0.68 0.51
N VAL A 20 0.99 1.94 0.77
CA VAL A 20 0.12 2.79 1.61
C VAL A 20 -1.26 2.92 0.98
N MET A 21 -1.31 3.19 -0.32
CA MET A 21 -2.58 3.32 -1.03
C MET A 21 -3.36 2.00 -1.03
N LEU A 22 -2.69 0.86 -1.24
CA LEU A 22 -3.33 -0.45 -1.18
C LEU A 22 -4.03 -0.69 0.16
N ALA A 23 -3.36 -0.36 1.26
CA ALA A 23 -3.91 -0.53 2.59
C ALA A 23 -5.15 0.35 2.80
N LEU A 24 -5.14 1.58 2.28
CA LEU A 24 -6.27 2.49 2.38
C LEU A 24 -7.43 2.10 1.46
N TRP A 25 -7.16 1.53 0.30
CA TRP A 25 -8.23 1.03 -0.55
C TRP A 25 -8.91 -0.19 0.07
N GLU A 26 -8.17 -0.96 0.86
CA GLU A 26 -8.73 -2.10 1.59
C GLU A 26 -9.60 -1.64 2.76
N GLU A 27 -9.15 -0.65 3.52
CA GLU A 27 -9.87 -0.11 4.67
C GLU A 27 -9.59 1.40 4.78
N ASN A 28 -10.61 2.20 4.61
CA ASN A 28 -10.54 3.66 4.66
C ASN A 28 -11.77 4.21 5.43
N PRO A 29 -11.60 5.08 6.42
CA PRO A 29 -10.32 5.64 6.88
C PRO A 29 -9.56 4.71 7.82
N ARG A 30 -8.28 5.00 8.03
CA ARG A 30 -7.45 4.31 9.02
C ARG A 30 -6.73 5.34 9.88
N THR A 31 -6.46 4.99 11.14
CA THR A 31 -5.53 5.78 11.94
C THR A 31 -4.12 5.57 11.40
N LEU A 32 -3.24 6.53 11.64
CA LEU A 32 -1.84 6.41 11.27
C LEU A 32 -1.21 5.15 11.89
N ARG A 33 -1.56 4.85 13.13
CA ARG A 33 -1.09 3.66 13.85
C ARG A 33 -1.59 2.37 13.19
N SER A 34 -2.88 2.30 12.84
CA SER A 34 -3.45 1.15 12.14
C SER A 34 -2.74 0.90 10.81
N LEU A 35 -2.46 1.98 10.08
CA LEU A 35 -1.76 1.90 8.81
C LEU A 35 -0.32 1.43 8.99
N ALA A 36 0.39 1.93 10.00
CA ALA A 36 1.73 1.49 10.33
C ALA A 36 1.76 -0.01 10.68
N ASP A 37 0.82 -0.44 11.49
CA ASP A 37 0.70 -1.87 11.88
C ASP A 37 0.43 -2.75 10.65
N ALA A 38 -0.48 -2.32 9.79
CA ALA A 38 -0.82 -3.07 8.57
C ALA A 38 0.37 -3.23 7.63
N LEU A 39 1.21 -2.20 7.54
CA LEU A 39 2.38 -2.18 6.66
C LEU A 39 3.66 -2.65 7.36
N ARG A 40 3.58 -2.90 8.67
CA ARG A 40 4.74 -3.29 9.50
C ARG A 40 5.87 -2.28 9.44
N LEU A 41 5.48 -1.00 9.50
CA LEU A 41 6.40 0.12 9.53
C LEU A 41 6.32 0.83 10.86
N GLU A 42 7.44 1.41 11.28
CA GLU A 42 7.44 2.35 12.39
C GLU A 42 6.67 3.60 11.97
N PRO A 43 5.90 4.24 12.87
CA PRO A 43 5.19 5.47 12.55
C PRO A 43 6.10 6.56 11.98
N ALA A 44 7.33 6.65 12.46
CA ALA A 44 8.31 7.62 11.96
C ALA A 44 8.71 7.36 10.51
N THR A 45 8.69 6.10 10.07
CA THR A 45 8.98 5.73 8.68
C THR A 45 7.76 5.99 7.79
N LEU A 46 6.57 5.72 8.31
CA LEU A 46 5.32 5.91 7.57
C LEU A 46 4.98 7.38 7.36
N SER A 47 5.21 8.23 8.35
CA SER A 47 4.79 9.62 8.34
C SER A 47 5.24 10.40 7.10
N PRO A 48 6.51 10.31 6.65
CA PRO A 48 6.93 10.99 5.41
C PRO A 48 6.20 10.49 4.16
N LEU A 49 5.89 9.20 4.10
CA LEU A 49 5.16 8.60 2.97
C LEU A 49 3.74 9.18 2.89
N VAL A 50 3.06 9.24 4.02
CA VAL A 50 1.71 9.79 4.14
C VAL A 50 1.72 11.26 3.77
N LYS A 51 2.70 12.02 4.27
CA LYS A 51 2.83 13.44 3.97
C LYS A 51 3.02 13.69 2.48
N ARG A 52 3.82 12.91 1.80
CA ARG A 52 4.02 13.01 0.35
C ARG A 52 2.73 12.73 -0.42
N LEU A 53 2.00 11.72 -0.03
CA LEU A 53 0.72 11.38 -0.65
C LEU A 53 -0.32 12.46 -0.41
N GLU A 54 -0.26 13.12 0.73
CA GLU A 54 -1.11 14.28 1.03
C GLU A 54 -0.79 15.45 0.09
N VAL A 55 0.48 15.74 -0.10
CA VAL A 55 0.93 16.80 -1.02
C VAL A 55 0.52 16.49 -2.45
N THR A 56 0.60 15.24 -2.87
CA THR A 56 0.15 14.79 -4.20
C THR A 56 -1.37 14.87 -4.37
N GLY A 57 -2.10 14.89 -3.25
CA GLY A 57 -3.54 15.03 -3.26
C GLY A 57 -4.34 13.74 -3.18
N TYR A 58 -3.71 12.62 -2.90
CA TYR A 58 -4.38 11.32 -2.84
C TYR A 58 -5.00 11.00 -1.49
N LEU A 59 -4.54 11.64 -0.44
CA LEU A 59 -5.06 11.45 0.91
C LEU A 59 -4.95 12.74 1.72
N ARG A 60 -5.60 12.74 2.88
CA ARG A 60 -5.49 13.82 3.85
C ARG A 60 -5.40 13.25 5.25
N ARG A 61 -4.75 13.98 6.14
CA ARG A 61 -4.66 13.66 7.55
C ARG A 61 -5.60 14.54 8.33
N GLU A 62 -6.37 13.95 9.22
CA GLU A 62 -7.30 14.64 10.08
C GLU A 62 -7.20 14.09 11.50
N LYS A 63 -7.65 14.86 12.47
CA LYS A 63 -7.81 14.31 13.82
C LYS A 63 -8.96 13.31 13.80
N SER A 64 -8.77 12.19 14.49
CA SER A 64 -9.83 11.21 14.61
C SER A 64 -11.03 11.81 15.37
N THR A 65 -12.24 11.50 14.92
CA THR A 65 -13.47 11.90 15.60
C THR A 65 -13.71 11.08 16.87
N ILE A 66 -13.04 9.93 16.98
CA ILE A 66 -13.20 9.02 18.12
C ILE A 66 -12.13 9.29 19.18
N ASP A 67 -10.91 9.57 18.75
CA ASP A 67 -9.77 9.86 19.64
C ASP A 67 -9.00 11.06 19.11
N GLU A 68 -9.12 12.20 19.81
CA GLU A 68 -8.48 13.45 19.41
C GLU A 68 -6.93 13.35 19.35
N ARG A 69 -6.34 12.35 20.00
CA ARG A 69 -4.90 12.14 20.00
C ARG A 69 -4.42 11.37 18.77
N ALA A 70 -5.33 10.70 18.07
CA ALA A 70 -5.00 9.90 16.90
C ALA A 70 -5.17 10.72 15.63
N LEU A 71 -4.20 10.58 14.72
CA LEU A 71 -4.33 11.09 13.37
C LEU A 71 -5.02 10.02 12.51
N GLN A 72 -6.00 10.46 11.76
CA GLN A 72 -6.76 9.62 10.83
C GLN A 72 -6.34 9.97 9.41
N VAL A 73 -6.07 8.94 8.62
CA VAL A 73 -5.71 9.07 7.20
C VAL A 73 -6.91 8.69 6.37
N THR A 74 -7.33 9.57 5.48
CA THR A 74 -8.53 9.42 4.67
C THR A 74 -8.19 9.63 3.21
N LEU A 75 -8.72 8.77 2.33
CA LEU A 75 -8.59 8.96 0.88
C LEU A 75 -9.36 10.19 0.44
N THR A 76 -8.75 10.97 -0.46
CA THR A 76 -9.46 12.01 -1.20
C THR A 76 -10.21 11.36 -2.37
N GLU A 77 -11.01 12.15 -3.06
CA GLU A 77 -11.66 11.67 -4.29
C GLU A 77 -10.62 11.22 -5.32
N ALA A 78 -9.54 11.99 -5.48
CA ALA A 78 -8.43 11.62 -6.37
C ALA A 78 -7.78 10.30 -5.95
N GLY A 79 -7.62 10.08 -4.64
CA GLY A 79 -7.08 8.82 -4.12
C GLY A 79 -7.99 7.62 -4.41
N ARG A 80 -9.30 7.81 -4.32
CA ARG A 80 -10.27 6.77 -4.68
C ARG A 80 -10.26 6.47 -6.17
N GLU A 81 -10.22 7.51 -6.99
CA GLU A 81 -10.15 7.38 -8.46
C GLU A 81 -8.90 6.63 -8.91
N LEU A 82 -7.78 6.85 -8.23
CA LEU A 82 -6.51 6.20 -8.54
C LEU A 82 -6.62 4.67 -8.46
N ARG A 83 -7.51 4.14 -7.62
CA ARG A 83 -7.75 2.70 -7.51
C ARG A 83 -8.11 2.07 -8.84
N ARG A 84 -8.89 2.75 -9.67
CA ARG A 84 -9.32 2.23 -10.97
C ARG A 84 -8.12 1.97 -11.87
N ILE A 85 -7.15 2.87 -11.84
CA ILE A 85 -5.91 2.72 -12.61
C ILE A 85 -5.03 1.64 -11.96
N ALA A 86 -4.95 1.64 -10.64
CA ALA A 86 -4.15 0.69 -9.88
C ALA A 86 -4.63 -0.76 -10.07
N GLU A 87 -5.91 -0.98 -10.29
CA GLU A 87 -6.47 -2.31 -10.56
C GLU A 87 -5.91 -2.95 -11.82
N THR A 88 -5.32 -2.16 -12.73
CA THR A 88 -4.67 -2.66 -13.93
C THR A 88 -3.22 -3.09 -13.70
N ILE A 89 -2.62 -2.77 -12.54
CA ILE A 89 -1.20 -3.04 -12.27
C ILE A 89 -0.87 -4.53 -12.30
N PRO A 90 -1.65 -5.43 -11.70
CA PRO A 90 -1.36 -6.87 -11.78
C PRO A 90 -1.26 -7.38 -13.22
N GLU A 91 -2.14 -6.93 -14.10
CA GLU A 91 -2.10 -7.31 -15.52
C GLU A 91 -0.86 -6.78 -16.22
N ARG A 92 -0.45 -5.54 -15.92
CA ARG A 92 0.75 -4.93 -16.48
C ARG A 92 2.01 -5.66 -16.04
N VAL A 93 2.06 -6.04 -14.76
CA VAL A 93 3.17 -6.83 -14.21
C VAL A 93 3.21 -8.21 -14.86
N ALA A 94 2.07 -8.85 -15.02
CA ALA A 94 1.97 -10.15 -15.67
C ALA A 94 2.47 -10.10 -17.10
N ARG A 95 2.12 -9.06 -17.86
CA ARG A 95 2.62 -8.87 -19.24
C ARG A 95 4.12 -8.67 -19.28
N THR A 96 4.66 -7.87 -18.36
CA THR A 96 6.10 -7.61 -18.28
C THR A 96 6.88 -8.89 -17.99
N LEU A 97 6.32 -9.78 -17.17
CA LEU A 97 6.93 -11.06 -16.81
C LEU A 97 6.56 -12.20 -17.78
N ASP A 98 5.75 -11.90 -18.79
CA ASP A 98 5.19 -12.92 -19.70
C ASP A 98 4.45 -14.02 -18.93
N MET A 99 3.68 -13.62 -17.92
CA MET A 99 2.89 -14.50 -17.07
C MET A 99 1.41 -14.22 -17.23
N SER A 100 0.57 -15.22 -17.00
CA SER A 100 -0.87 -15.01 -16.91
C SER A 100 -1.22 -14.32 -15.60
N SER A 101 -2.36 -13.61 -15.57
CA SER A 101 -2.86 -12.99 -14.33
C SER A 101 -3.11 -14.03 -13.24
N ALA A 102 -3.59 -15.24 -13.63
CA ALA A 102 -3.81 -16.33 -12.69
C ALA A 102 -2.49 -16.79 -12.04
N SER A 103 -1.42 -16.92 -12.83
CA SER A 103 -0.09 -17.30 -12.31
C SER A 103 0.46 -16.24 -11.35
N LEU A 104 0.23 -14.97 -11.64
CA LEU A 104 0.68 -13.87 -10.78
C LEU A 104 -0.07 -13.88 -9.44
N VAL A 105 -1.38 -14.11 -9.45
CA VAL A 105 -2.18 -14.23 -8.23
C VAL A 105 -1.71 -15.42 -7.40
N GLU A 106 -1.46 -16.57 -8.03
CA GLU A 106 -0.95 -17.76 -7.36
C GLU A 106 0.41 -17.50 -6.71
N LEU A 107 1.31 -16.83 -7.40
CA LEU A 107 2.62 -16.45 -6.85
C LEU A 107 2.46 -15.51 -5.65
N ARG A 108 1.60 -14.51 -5.75
CA ARG A 108 1.32 -13.59 -4.64
C ARG A 108 0.81 -14.34 -3.42
N ASP A 109 -0.13 -15.25 -3.61
CA ASP A 109 -0.72 -16.02 -2.51
C ASP A 109 0.31 -16.94 -1.86
N THR A 110 1.19 -17.54 -2.65
CA THR A 110 2.30 -18.36 -2.15
C THR A 110 3.26 -17.54 -1.31
N LEU A 111 3.67 -16.36 -1.78
CA LEU A 111 4.56 -15.46 -1.04
C LEU A 111 3.93 -15.00 0.27
N ASN A 112 2.65 -14.67 0.25
CA ASN A 112 1.92 -14.28 1.46
C ASN A 112 1.85 -15.42 2.47
N ALA A 113 1.66 -16.66 2.00
CA ALA A 113 1.67 -17.83 2.87
C ALA A 113 3.02 -18.05 3.52
N VAL A 114 4.12 -17.86 2.78
CA VAL A 114 5.48 -17.97 3.31
C VAL A 114 5.72 -16.90 4.39
N ILE A 115 5.29 -15.66 4.14
CA ILE A 115 5.44 -14.57 5.10
C ILE A 115 4.70 -14.90 6.40
N ARG A 116 3.45 -15.37 6.31
CA ARG A 116 2.67 -15.76 7.49
C ARG A 116 3.31 -16.90 8.28
N ALA A 117 3.84 -17.90 7.57
CA ALA A 117 4.53 -19.02 8.22
C ALA A 117 5.80 -18.55 8.93
N THR A 118 6.54 -17.63 8.34
CA THR A 118 7.74 -17.03 8.93
C THR A 118 7.39 -16.28 10.22
N GLU A 119 6.31 -15.52 10.22
CA GLU A 119 5.84 -14.79 11.40
C GLU A 119 5.40 -15.74 12.51
N ALA A 120 4.65 -16.78 12.16
CA ALA A 120 4.20 -17.78 13.13
C ALA A 120 5.38 -18.50 13.78
N ALA A 121 6.49 -18.64 13.06
CA ALA A 121 7.73 -19.22 13.57
C ALA A 121 8.59 -18.24 14.38
N GLY A 122 8.17 -16.97 14.50
CA GLY A 122 8.91 -15.93 15.22
C GLY A 122 10.10 -15.37 14.45
N VAL A 123 10.18 -15.59 13.15
CA VAL A 123 11.22 -15.03 12.28
C VAL A 123 10.73 -13.71 11.70
N PRO A 124 11.54 -12.63 11.73
CA PRO A 124 11.13 -11.37 11.12
C PRO A 124 10.83 -11.54 9.63
N ALA A 125 9.76 -10.88 9.16
CA ALA A 125 9.41 -10.90 7.75
C ALA A 125 10.50 -10.22 6.91
N PRO A 126 10.83 -10.73 5.72
CA PRO A 126 11.78 -10.06 4.82
C PRO A 126 11.22 -8.71 4.39
N ARG A 127 12.09 -7.72 4.35
CA ARG A 127 11.75 -6.35 3.94
C ARG A 127 11.92 -6.13 2.45
#